data_dab643f2c3f697eb59d00afdd1bab59a
#
_entry.id   dab643f2c3f697eb59d00afdd1bab59a
#
_cell.length_a   1.000
_cell.length_b   1.000
_cell.length_c   1.000
_cell.angle_alpha   90.00
_cell.angle_beta   90.00
_cell.angle_gamma   90.00
#
_symmetry.space_group_name_H-M   'P 1'
#
loop_
_entity.id
_entity.type
_entity.pdbx_description
1 polymer ?
#
loop_
_entity_poly.entity_id
_entity_poly.type
_entity_poly.pdbx_seq_one_letter_code
_entity_poly.pdbx_strand_id
1 'polypeptide(L)'
;MKLAIIDIGSNSVRLLLATYENNIWHYEPKQLWTTRLGQRNSDGTLRSESMEASYQAFKDIKNLADRYGADYCFGFATSAVREAANGLEFMYRISEHCPMEWRILTGDEEAIYGFNG
;
A
#
# COMPACT_ATOMS: atom_id res chain seq x y z
N MET A 1 -11.51 17.77 -0.94
CA MET A 1 -11.48 16.29 -0.84
C MET A 1 -10.06 15.83 -0.55
N LYS A 2 -9.90 15.05 0.48
CA LYS A 2 -8.59 14.56 0.93
C LYS A 2 -8.48 13.07 0.71
N LEU A 3 -7.36 12.62 0.12
CA LEU A 3 -7.11 11.22 -0.22
C LEU A 3 -5.82 10.73 0.42
N ALA A 4 -5.83 9.46 0.83
CA ALA A 4 -4.63 8.71 1.16
C ALA A 4 -4.45 7.62 0.10
N ILE A 5 -3.34 7.65 -0.59
CA ILE A 5 -3.02 6.70 -1.66
C ILE A 5 -1.83 5.87 -1.22
N ILE A 6 -1.99 4.56 -1.19
CA ILE A 6 -1.01 3.63 -0.64
C ILE A 6 -0.56 2.69 -1.74
N ASP A 7 0.75 2.67 -1.99
CA ASP A 7 1.38 1.78 -2.98
C ASP A 7 2.12 0.67 -2.22
N ILE A 8 1.68 -0.56 -2.40
CA ILE A 8 2.25 -1.74 -1.72
C ILE A 8 3.16 -2.47 -2.70
N GLY A 9 4.42 -2.08 -2.69
CA GLY A 9 5.42 -2.60 -3.63
C GLY A 9 6.27 -3.73 -3.06
N SER A 10 7.20 -4.21 -3.88
CA SER A 10 8.10 -5.31 -3.54
C SER A 10 9.10 -4.95 -2.45
N ASN A 11 9.59 -3.72 -2.45
CA ASN A 11 10.62 -3.27 -1.52
C ASN A 11 10.07 -2.43 -0.39
N SER A 12 9.03 -1.64 -0.67
CA SER A 12 8.51 -0.67 0.29
C SER A 12 7.02 -0.43 0.10
N VAL A 13 6.40 0.05 1.16
CA VAL A 13 5.05 0.61 1.13
C VAL A 13 5.19 2.12 1.14
N ARG A 14 4.44 2.80 0.28
CA ARG A 14 4.49 4.26 0.13
C ARG A 14 3.13 4.87 0.39
N LEU A 15 3.12 6.01 1.06
CA LEU A 15 1.90 6.79 1.32
C LEU A 15 2.02 8.15 0.66
N LEU A 16 1.03 8.50 -0.13
CA LEU A 16 0.85 9.84 -0.67
C LEU A 16 -0.46 10.41 -0.12
N LEU A 17 -0.38 11.53 0.58
CA LEU A 17 -1.54 12.30 1.02
C LEU A 17 -1.78 13.44 0.04
N ALA A 18 -3.00 13.58 -0.43
CA ALA A 18 -3.36 14.57 -1.44
C ALA A 18 -4.67 15.26 -1.08
N THR A 19 -4.76 16.55 -1.39
CA THR A 19 -5.96 17.36 -1.23
C THR A 19 -6.36 17.94 -2.59
N TYR A 20 -7.63 17.79 -2.96
CA TYR A 20 -8.19 18.40 -4.15
C TYR A 20 -9.08 19.57 -3.73
N GLU A 21 -8.66 20.78 -4.07
CA GLU A 21 -9.39 22.02 -3.77
C GLU A 21 -9.27 22.99 -4.94
N ASN A 22 -10.36 23.66 -5.28
CA ASN A 22 -10.38 24.70 -6.34
C ASN A 22 -9.81 24.21 -7.67
N ASN A 23 -10.09 22.94 -8.02
CA ASN A 23 -9.59 22.28 -9.24
C ASN A 23 -8.07 22.08 -9.26
N ILE A 24 -7.41 22.14 -8.11
CA ILE A 24 -5.97 21.98 -7.96
C ILE A 24 -5.68 20.86 -6.97
N TRP A 25 -4.71 19.99 -7.32
CA TRP A 25 -4.19 18.98 -6.42
C TRP A 25 -3.01 19.53 -5.63
N HIS A 26 -3.05 19.32 -4.31
CA HIS A 26 -1.94 19.60 -3.41
C HIS A 26 -1.46 18.29 -2.82
N TYR A 27 -0.15 18.03 -2.86
CA TYR A 27 0.45 16.78 -2.39
C TYR A 27 1.37 17.04 -1.22
N GLU A 28 1.24 16.21 -0.17
CA GLU A 28 2.23 16.16 0.88
C GLU A 28 3.44 15.33 0.40
N PRO A 29 4.63 15.49 1.03
CA PRO A 29 5.77 14.64 0.70
C PRO A 29 5.44 13.17 0.90
N LYS A 30 5.85 12.33 -0.04
CA LYS A 30 5.64 10.88 0.06
C LYS A 30 6.40 10.32 1.25
N GLN A 31 5.77 9.41 1.97
CA GLN A 31 6.39 8.67 3.05
C GLN A 31 6.58 7.22 2.64
N LEU A 32 7.64 6.61 3.13
CA LEU A 32 8.07 5.30 2.69
C LEU A 32 8.46 4.43 3.88
N TRP A 33 8.02 3.18 3.87
CA TRP A 33 8.40 2.16 4.84
C TRP A 33 9.00 0.97 4.10
N THR A 34 10.19 0.55 4.47
CA THR A 34 10.84 -0.61 3.86
C THR A 34 10.28 -1.87 4.48
N THR A 35 9.60 -2.69 3.68
CA THR A 35 8.92 -3.90 4.13
C THR A 35 9.44 -5.18 3.48
N ARG A 36 10.04 -5.08 2.29
CA ARG A 36 10.66 -6.17 1.55
C ARG A 36 9.72 -7.35 1.28
N LEU A 37 8.47 -7.06 0.91
CA LEU A 37 7.47 -8.07 0.58
C LEU A 37 7.88 -8.95 -0.61
N GLY A 38 8.77 -8.48 -1.46
CA GLY A 38 9.30 -9.26 -2.57
C GLY A 38 10.24 -10.39 -2.16
N GLN A 39 10.78 -10.37 -0.94
CA GLN A 39 11.59 -11.45 -0.40
C GLN A 39 10.65 -12.51 0.17
N ARG A 40 10.65 -13.70 -0.41
CA ARG A 40 9.71 -14.77 -0.05
C ARG A 40 10.40 -15.97 0.56
N ASN A 41 9.59 -16.78 1.26
CA ASN A 41 10.00 -18.10 1.70
C ASN A 41 10.14 -19.04 0.48
N SER A 42 10.79 -20.18 0.67
CA SER A 42 11.00 -21.15 -0.40
C SER A 42 9.70 -21.74 -0.95
N ASP A 43 8.61 -21.69 -0.17
CA ASP A 43 7.29 -22.16 -0.60
C ASP A 43 6.46 -21.08 -1.33
N GLY A 44 7.03 -19.90 -1.57
CA GLY A 44 6.36 -18.80 -2.25
C GLY A 44 5.48 -17.92 -1.36
N THR A 45 5.47 -18.15 -0.05
CA THR A 45 4.72 -17.31 0.88
C THR A 45 5.52 -16.07 1.28
N LEU A 46 4.82 -15.02 1.69
CA LEU A 46 5.43 -13.82 2.26
C LEU A 46 6.13 -14.17 3.58
N ARG A 47 7.29 -13.56 3.80
CA ARG A 47 8.06 -13.79 5.03
C ARG A 47 7.39 -13.13 6.23
N SER A 48 7.50 -13.78 7.40
CA SER A 48 6.92 -13.25 8.65
C SER A 48 7.44 -11.85 8.97
N GLU A 49 8.75 -11.63 8.77
CA GLU A 49 9.38 -10.33 9.04
C GLU A 49 8.80 -9.24 8.14
N SER A 50 8.57 -9.57 6.86
CA SER A 50 8.01 -8.63 5.90
C SER A 50 6.55 -8.30 6.22
N MET A 51 5.77 -9.29 6.60
CA MET A 51 4.38 -9.10 7.02
C MET A 51 4.30 -8.24 8.28
N GLU A 52 5.14 -8.53 9.28
CA GLU A 52 5.18 -7.76 10.51
C GLU A 52 5.59 -6.30 10.26
N ALA A 53 6.62 -6.07 9.45
CA ALA A 53 7.03 -4.73 9.04
C ALA A 53 5.88 -3.98 8.35
N SER A 54 5.11 -4.70 7.52
CA SER A 54 3.95 -4.12 6.84
C SER A 54 2.82 -3.77 7.81
N TYR A 55 2.55 -4.61 8.80
CA TYR A 55 1.52 -4.31 9.81
C TYR A 55 1.89 -3.06 10.60
N GLN A 56 3.16 -2.89 10.97
CA GLN A 56 3.61 -1.68 11.63
C GLN A 56 3.49 -0.46 10.73
N ALA A 57 3.86 -0.59 9.45
CA ALA A 57 3.72 0.48 8.47
C ALA A 57 2.26 0.92 8.34
N PHE A 58 1.32 -0.02 8.26
CA PHE A 58 -0.09 0.30 8.11
C PHE A 58 -0.71 0.90 9.37
N LYS A 59 -0.19 0.62 10.55
CA LYS A 59 -0.58 1.35 11.77
C LYS A 59 -0.19 2.82 11.67
N ASP A 60 1.03 3.10 11.22
CA ASP A 60 1.50 4.47 11.00
C ASP A 60 0.69 5.16 9.91
N ILE A 61 0.41 4.46 8.81
CA ILE A 61 -0.37 4.99 7.69
C ILE A 61 -1.77 5.37 8.14
N LYS A 62 -2.43 4.50 8.92
CA LYS A 62 -3.78 4.80 9.42
C LYS A 62 -3.77 6.05 10.29
N ASN A 63 -2.81 6.17 11.20
CA ASN A 63 -2.69 7.35 12.04
C ASN A 63 -2.45 8.62 11.22
N LEU A 64 -1.59 8.56 10.22
CA LEU A 64 -1.30 9.69 9.35
C LEU A 64 -2.51 10.08 8.51
N ALA A 65 -3.21 9.11 7.94
CA ALA A 65 -4.42 9.36 7.16
C ALA A 65 -5.53 9.98 8.02
N ASP A 66 -5.71 9.48 9.25
CA ASP A 66 -6.70 10.01 10.19
C ASP A 66 -6.37 11.46 10.59
N ARG A 67 -5.11 11.75 10.88
CA ARG A 67 -4.65 13.11 11.21
C ARG A 67 -4.82 14.08 10.05
N TYR A 68 -4.55 13.60 8.84
CA TYR A 68 -4.72 14.40 7.64
C TYR A 68 -6.20 14.68 7.36
N GLY A 69 -7.08 13.83 7.86
CA GLY A 69 -8.51 13.90 7.61
C GLY A 69 -8.88 13.34 6.26
N ALA A 70 -8.21 12.27 5.83
CA ALA A 70 -8.48 11.65 4.53
C ALA A 70 -9.92 11.17 4.45
N ASP A 71 -10.62 11.60 3.39
CA ASP A 71 -12.00 11.18 3.11
C ASP A 71 -12.03 9.76 2.56
N TYR A 72 -10.99 9.37 1.81
CA TYR A 72 -10.86 8.07 1.18
C TYR A 72 -9.45 7.55 1.28
N CYS A 73 -9.31 6.23 1.46
CA CYS A 73 -8.04 5.53 1.43
C CYS A 73 -8.06 4.49 0.30
N PHE A 74 -7.07 4.54 -0.59
CA PHE A 74 -6.94 3.60 -1.70
C PHE A 74 -5.59 2.89 -1.61
N GLY A 75 -5.62 1.56 -1.69
CA GLY A 75 -4.41 0.74 -1.69
C GLY A 75 -4.24 0.00 -3.01
N PHE A 76 -3.03 0.05 -3.55
CA PHE A 76 -2.66 -0.68 -4.77
C PHE A 76 -1.52 -1.64 -4.44
N ALA A 77 -1.72 -2.92 -4.65
CA ALA A 77 -0.71 -3.95 -4.46
C ALA A 77 -0.21 -4.43 -5.82
N THR A 78 1.09 -4.59 -5.93
CA THR A 78 1.76 -4.97 -7.17
C THR A 78 2.26 -6.42 -7.12
N SER A 79 3.24 -6.76 -7.95
CA SER A 79 3.70 -8.14 -8.15
C SER A 79 4.06 -8.89 -6.87
N ALA A 80 4.59 -8.19 -5.86
CA ALA A 80 4.98 -8.83 -4.60
C ALA A 80 3.83 -9.56 -3.93
N VAL A 81 2.64 -8.95 -3.93
CA VAL A 81 1.44 -9.52 -3.33
C VAL A 81 0.74 -10.45 -4.31
N ARG A 82 0.65 -10.06 -5.58
CA ARG A 82 -0.02 -10.84 -6.62
C ARG A 82 0.54 -12.25 -6.74
N GLU A 83 1.86 -12.37 -6.68
CA GLU A 83 2.56 -13.64 -6.89
C GLU A 83 2.76 -14.47 -5.62
N ALA A 84 2.50 -13.91 -4.45
CA ALA A 84 2.65 -14.63 -3.21
C ALA A 84 1.49 -15.59 -2.97
N ALA A 85 1.80 -16.80 -2.47
CA ALA A 85 0.79 -17.83 -2.21
C ALA A 85 -0.27 -17.38 -1.19
N ASN A 86 0.14 -16.55 -0.20
CA ASN A 86 -0.74 -16.01 0.84
C ASN A 86 -1.04 -14.51 0.65
N GLY A 87 -0.88 -14.00 -0.57
CA GLY A 87 -1.04 -12.57 -0.85
C GLY A 87 -2.42 -12.02 -0.54
N LEU A 88 -3.48 -12.72 -0.96
CA LEU A 88 -4.86 -12.28 -0.70
C LEU A 88 -5.17 -12.26 0.80
N GLU A 89 -4.78 -13.29 1.53
CA GLU A 89 -4.97 -13.34 2.97
C GLU A 89 -4.27 -12.17 3.65
N PHE A 90 -3.06 -11.87 3.23
CA PHE A 90 -2.29 -10.72 3.72
C PHE A 90 -3.04 -9.41 3.49
N MET A 91 -3.59 -9.20 2.29
CA MET A 91 -4.35 -7.99 1.96
C MET A 91 -5.62 -7.84 2.80
N TYR A 92 -6.33 -8.93 3.06
CA TYR A 92 -7.50 -8.89 3.93
C TYR A 92 -7.12 -8.50 5.37
N ARG A 93 -6.01 -9.02 5.88
CA ARG A 93 -5.52 -8.65 7.22
C ARG A 93 -5.10 -7.19 7.29
N ILE A 94 -4.42 -6.70 6.27
CA ILE A 94 -4.05 -5.28 6.18
C ILE A 94 -5.29 -4.40 6.20
N SER A 95 -6.32 -4.74 5.44
CA SER A 95 -7.55 -3.93 5.35
C SER A 95 -8.37 -3.95 6.64
N GLU A 96 -8.21 -4.95 7.49
CA GLU A 96 -8.82 -4.96 8.84
C GLU A 96 -8.16 -3.92 9.75
N HIS A 97 -6.84 -3.75 9.64
CA HIS A 97 -6.09 -2.78 10.44
C HIS A 97 -6.18 -1.35 9.90
N CYS A 98 -6.24 -1.22 8.58
CA CYS A 98 -6.31 0.06 7.88
C CYS A 98 -7.40 -0.04 6.81
N PRO A 99 -8.66 0.26 7.16
CA PRO A 99 -9.76 0.17 6.19
C PRO A 99 -9.49 1.03 4.97
N MET A 100 -9.52 0.39 3.80
CA MET A 100 -9.27 1.06 2.53
C MET A 100 -9.91 0.27 1.39
N GLU A 101 -10.18 0.95 0.30
CA GLU A 101 -10.45 0.28 -0.96
C GLU A 101 -9.09 -0.15 -1.51
N TRP A 102 -8.95 -1.41 -1.90
CA TRP A 102 -7.67 -1.89 -2.40
C TRP A 102 -7.86 -2.75 -3.64
N ARG A 103 -6.81 -2.79 -4.44
CA ARG A 103 -6.78 -3.53 -5.68
C ARG A 103 -5.39 -4.11 -5.91
N ILE A 104 -5.35 -5.36 -6.35
CA ILE A 104 -4.10 -5.97 -6.80
C ILE A 104 -3.98 -5.74 -8.30
N LEU A 105 -2.94 -5.03 -8.72
CA LEU A 105 -2.73 -4.69 -10.11
C LEU A 105 -2.13 -5.86 -10.88
N THR A 106 -2.57 -6.05 -12.13
CA THR A 106 -1.93 -6.97 -13.08
C THR A 106 -0.63 -6.36 -13.59
N GLY A 107 0.22 -7.17 -14.25
CA GLY A 107 1.43 -6.67 -14.88
C GLY A 107 1.16 -5.56 -15.90
N ASP A 108 0.10 -5.71 -16.69
CA ASP A 108 -0.32 -4.71 -17.67
C ASP A 108 -0.78 -3.41 -17.01
N GLU A 109 -1.53 -3.51 -15.91
CA GLU A 109 -1.97 -2.35 -15.15
C GLU A 109 -0.79 -1.62 -14.51
N GLU A 110 0.19 -2.35 -13.96
CA GLU A 110 1.42 -1.76 -13.43
C GLU A 110 2.15 -0.93 -14.48
N ALA A 111 2.25 -1.46 -15.71
CA ALA A 111 2.89 -0.77 -16.82
C ALA A 111 2.14 0.50 -17.21
N ILE A 112 0.80 0.46 -17.23
CA ILE A 112 -0.04 1.61 -17.59
C ILE A 112 0.03 2.71 -16.54
N TYR A 113 -0.06 2.34 -15.27
CA TYR A 113 -0.09 3.31 -14.17
C TYR A 113 1.30 3.73 -13.68
N GLY A 114 2.37 3.10 -14.16
CA GLY A 114 3.72 3.42 -13.76
C GLY A 114 4.06 3.04 -12.32
N PHE A 115 3.34 2.10 -11.73
CA PHE A 115 3.65 1.59 -10.40
C PHE A 115 4.81 0.60 -10.49
N ASN A 116 6.01 1.12 -10.41
CA ASN A 116 7.22 0.32 -10.36
C ASN A 116 7.58 0.12 -8.89
N GLY A 117 7.12 -0.98 -8.36
CA GLY A 117 7.29 -1.35 -6.96
C GLY A 117 8.72 -1.40 -6.44
#